data_cc53d37c000e7c51e86561e1d234dc36
#
_entry.id   cc53d37c000e7c51e86561e1d234dc36
#
_cell.length_a   1.000
_cell.length_b   1.000
_cell.length_c   1.000
_cell.angle_alpha   90.00
_cell.angle_beta   90.00
_cell.angle_gamma   90.00
#
_symmetry.space_group_name_H-M   'P 1'
#
loop_
_entity.id
_entity.type
_entity.pdbx_description
1 polymer ?
#
loop_
_entity_poly.entity_id
_entity_poly.type
_entity_poly.pdbx_seq_one_letter_code
_entity_poly.pdbx_strand_id
1 'polypeptide(L)'
;MLSDKPTVCPNNLLDIAHQKKGIKVGVVNAGKTLPMLSIMDSVKEKLITPVLIGDENEIKKCAEDIKFDISEYEIIHEPIENNTAKIAAKLASEEKIKIIVKGHIHTDILMKEVLKREHNLLGKTRLSHIWHMTLEKDDKPLIITDLSLIHI
;
A
#
# COMPACT_ATOMS: atom_id res chain seq x y z
N MET A 1 10.03 23.14 3.62
CA MET A 1 8.83 23.24 4.48
C MET A 1 7.80 22.30 3.90
N LEU A 2 7.24 21.42 4.71
CA LEU A 2 6.06 20.67 4.30
C LEU A 2 4.88 21.66 4.27
N SER A 3 4.00 21.50 3.27
CA SER A 3 2.82 22.35 3.13
C SER A 3 1.85 22.10 4.29
N ASP A 4 1.33 23.17 4.91
CA ASP A 4 0.27 23.08 5.93
C ASP A 4 -1.11 22.82 5.30
N LYS A 5 -1.18 22.78 3.95
CA LYS A 5 -2.41 22.46 3.24
C LYS A 5 -2.68 20.96 3.33
N PRO A 6 -3.93 20.54 3.58
CA PRO A 6 -4.29 19.13 3.56
C PRO A 6 -4.02 18.54 2.17
N THR A 7 -3.49 17.32 2.15
CA THR A 7 -3.30 16.57 0.90
C THR A 7 -4.67 16.18 0.35
N VAL A 8 -4.95 16.60 -0.87
CA VAL A 8 -6.22 16.30 -1.55
C VAL A 8 -5.92 15.48 -2.80
N CYS A 9 -6.60 14.34 -2.95
CA CYS A 9 -6.50 13.57 -4.17
C CYS A 9 -7.20 14.32 -5.32
N PRO A 10 -6.59 14.44 -6.52
CA PRO A 10 -7.24 15.05 -7.67
C PRO A 10 -8.56 14.34 -8.04
N ASN A 11 -9.63 15.11 -8.28
CA ASN A 11 -10.96 14.56 -8.57
C ASN A 11 -10.95 13.64 -9.79
N ASN A 12 -10.23 13.99 -10.85
CA ASN A 12 -10.14 13.18 -12.06
C ASN A 12 -9.57 11.77 -11.81
N LEU A 13 -8.66 11.62 -10.83
CA LEU A 13 -8.14 10.31 -10.44
C LEU A 13 -9.17 9.53 -9.63
N LEU A 14 -9.87 10.19 -8.70
CA LEU A 14 -10.95 9.57 -7.92
C LEU A 14 -12.09 9.13 -8.83
N ASP A 15 -12.51 9.96 -9.77
CA ASP A 15 -13.58 9.65 -10.72
C ASP A 15 -13.26 8.41 -11.57
N ILE A 16 -12.01 8.28 -12.02
CA ILE A 16 -11.54 7.10 -12.76
C ILE A 16 -11.50 5.87 -11.84
N ALA A 17 -11.03 6.04 -10.61
CA ALA A 17 -10.93 4.94 -9.65
C ALA A 17 -12.32 4.43 -9.23
N HIS A 18 -13.29 5.31 -9.00
CA HIS A 18 -14.67 4.96 -8.66
C HIS A 18 -15.42 4.21 -9.77
N GLN A 19 -14.99 4.32 -11.02
CA GLN A 19 -15.51 3.50 -12.12
C GLN A 19 -15.05 2.04 -12.06
N LYS A 20 -14.09 1.72 -11.21
CA LYS A 20 -13.56 0.37 -11.01
C LYS A 20 -14.14 -0.24 -9.75
N LYS A 21 -14.18 -1.58 -9.71
CA LYS A 21 -14.48 -2.27 -8.44
C LYS A 21 -13.31 -2.10 -7.49
N GLY A 22 -13.62 -1.94 -6.22
CA GLY A 22 -12.60 -1.97 -5.16
C GLY A 22 -11.75 -3.24 -5.23
N ILE A 23 -10.47 -3.11 -5.00
CA ILE A 23 -9.49 -4.18 -5.14
C ILE A 23 -8.97 -4.63 -3.78
N LYS A 24 -8.65 -5.92 -3.65
CA LYS A 24 -8.06 -6.48 -2.43
C LYS A 24 -6.56 -6.12 -2.36
N VAL A 25 -6.14 -5.56 -1.23
CA VAL A 25 -4.82 -4.95 -1.04
C VAL A 25 -4.17 -5.51 0.21
N GLY A 26 -2.93 -5.99 0.13
CA GLY A 26 -2.15 -6.41 1.29
C GLY A 26 -1.35 -5.23 1.86
N VAL A 27 -1.58 -4.88 3.12
CA VAL A 27 -0.87 -3.81 3.84
C VAL A 27 0.22 -4.45 4.68
N VAL A 28 1.48 -4.26 4.27
CA VAL A 28 2.63 -4.95 4.86
C VAL A 28 3.14 -4.21 6.08
N ASN A 29 3.26 -4.92 7.19
CA ASN A 29 3.64 -4.37 8.49
C ASN A 29 2.76 -3.15 8.85
N ALA A 30 1.42 -3.41 8.89
CA ALA A 30 0.42 -2.47 9.35
C ALA A 30 0.58 -2.19 10.87
N GLY A 31 -0.16 -1.23 11.41
CA GLY A 31 -0.13 -0.93 12.85
C GLY A 31 0.59 0.37 13.21
N LYS A 32 0.96 1.18 12.22
CA LYS A 32 1.43 2.55 12.46
C LYS A 32 0.46 3.57 11.86
N THR A 33 0.34 4.71 12.54
CA THR A 33 -0.70 5.72 12.28
C THR A 33 -0.76 6.18 10.83
N LEU A 34 0.38 6.58 10.25
CA LEU A 34 0.38 7.18 8.91
C LEU A 34 -0.09 6.20 7.81
N PRO A 35 0.43 4.97 7.71
CA PRO A 35 -0.10 3.99 6.76
C PRO A 35 -1.57 3.68 7.00
N MET A 36 -1.98 3.51 8.26
CA MET A 36 -3.35 3.14 8.60
C MET A 36 -4.35 4.25 8.26
N LEU A 37 -3.99 5.53 8.42
CA LEU A 37 -4.80 6.67 7.98
C LEU A 37 -5.01 6.64 6.45
N SER A 38 -3.95 6.40 5.68
CA SER A 38 -4.05 6.30 4.22
C SER A 38 -4.95 5.15 3.77
N ILE A 39 -4.89 4.01 4.48
CA ILE A 39 -5.77 2.86 4.22
C ILE A 39 -7.22 3.21 4.58
N MET A 40 -7.46 3.83 5.75
CA MET A 40 -8.79 4.27 6.16
C MET A 40 -9.44 5.20 5.12
N ASP A 41 -8.69 6.17 4.60
CA ASP A 41 -9.21 7.09 3.58
C ASP A 41 -9.52 6.36 2.27
N SER A 42 -8.66 5.43 1.84
CA SER A 42 -8.90 4.62 0.64
C SER A 42 -10.11 3.69 0.78
N VAL A 43 -10.39 3.20 1.99
CA VAL A 43 -11.57 2.40 2.32
C VAL A 43 -12.83 3.26 2.31
N LYS A 44 -12.78 4.47 2.90
CA LYS A 44 -13.92 5.42 2.87
C LYS A 44 -14.32 5.75 1.43
N GLU A 45 -13.35 5.89 0.55
CA GLU A 45 -13.57 6.10 -0.88
C GLU A 45 -13.97 4.81 -1.64
N LYS A 46 -14.10 3.66 -0.95
CA LYS A 46 -14.44 2.36 -1.53
C LYS A 46 -13.49 1.88 -2.63
N LEU A 47 -12.25 2.32 -2.59
CA LEU A 47 -11.24 1.97 -3.58
C LEU A 47 -10.61 0.60 -3.30
N ILE A 48 -10.50 0.23 -2.03
CA ILE A 48 -9.78 -0.97 -1.59
C ILE A 48 -10.54 -1.77 -0.53
N THR A 49 -10.22 -3.07 -0.45
CA THR A 49 -10.51 -3.93 0.68
C THR A 49 -9.17 -4.40 1.26
N PRO A 50 -8.74 -3.93 2.44
CA PRO A 50 -7.43 -4.24 2.97
C PRO A 50 -7.36 -5.64 3.59
N VAL A 51 -6.20 -6.27 3.47
CA VAL A 51 -5.69 -7.37 4.29
C VAL A 51 -4.55 -6.80 5.12
N LEU A 52 -4.72 -6.72 6.42
CA LEU A 52 -3.75 -6.11 7.33
C LEU A 52 -2.77 -7.19 7.81
N ILE A 53 -1.49 -7.03 7.47
CA ILE A 53 -0.44 -8.01 7.82
C ILE A 53 0.51 -7.34 8.81
N GLY A 54 0.70 -7.94 9.98
CA GLY A 54 1.56 -7.39 11.03
C GLY A 54 1.20 -7.90 12.41
N ASP A 55 1.74 -7.26 13.45
CA ASP A 55 1.33 -7.56 14.83
C ASP A 55 -0.13 -7.15 15.04
N GLU A 56 -0.96 -8.13 15.36
CA GLU A 56 -2.41 -7.93 15.52
C GLU A 56 -2.74 -6.93 16.64
N ASN A 57 -1.97 -6.95 17.73
CA ASN A 57 -2.20 -6.04 18.85
C ASN A 57 -1.85 -4.60 18.47
N GLU A 58 -0.72 -4.40 17.75
CA GLU A 58 -0.35 -3.08 17.24
C GLU A 58 -1.39 -2.57 16.22
N ILE A 59 -1.87 -3.44 15.33
CA ILE A 59 -2.89 -3.10 14.33
C ILE A 59 -4.18 -2.66 15.02
N LYS A 60 -4.70 -3.45 15.97
CA LYS A 60 -5.94 -3.14 16.70
C LYS A 60 -5.82 -1.85 17.49
N LYS A 61 -4.72 -1.70 18.26
CA LYS A 61 -4.46 -0.47 19.01
C LYS A 61 -4.41 0.76 18.11
N CYS A 62 -3.68 0.67 17.00
CA CYS A 62 -3.60 1.79 16.06
C CYS A 62 -4.97 2.12 15.46
N ALA A 63 -5.77 1.13 15.10
CA ALA A 63 -7.10 1.31 14.56
C ALA A 63 -8.04 2.00 15.57
N GLU A 64 -7.99 1.61 16.86
CA GLU A 64 -8.72 2.27 17.95
C GLU A 64 -8.30 3.75 18.09
N ASP A 65 -6.99 4.02 18.12
CA ASP A 65 -6.43 5.36 18.29
C ASP A 65 -6.90 6.32 17.18
N ILE A 66 -7.04 5.83 15.94
CA ILE A 66 -7.49 6.62 14.78
C ILE A 66 -8.98 6.47 14.49
N LYS A 67 -9.72 5.70 15.31
CA LYS A 67 -11.16 5.43 15.12
C LYS A 67 -11.49 4.79 13.78
N PHE A 68 -10.67 3.87 13.34
CA PHE A 68 -10.87 3.09 12.12
C PHE A 68 -11.47 1.73 12.49
N ASP A 69 -12.73 1.48 12.12
CA ASP A 69 -13.35 0.17 12.29
C ASP A 69 -12.75 -0.83 11.30
N ILE A 70 -12.05 -1.82 11.83
CA ILE A 70 -11.38 -2.88 11.05
C ILE A 70 -12.03 -4.26 11.23
N SER A 71 -13.21 -4.34 11.85
CA SER A 71 -13.88 -5.60 12.20
C SER A 71 -14.23 -6.47 10.98
N GLU A 72 -14.45 -5.86 9.82
CA GLU A 72 -14.77 -6.56 8.57
C GLU A 72 -13.55 -6.98 7.75
N TYR A 73 -12.32 -6.59 8.18
CA TYR A 73 -11.12 -6.82 7.40
C TYR A 73 -10.28 -7.97 7.96
N GLU A 74 -9.69 -8.71 7.04
CA GLU A 74 -8.79 -9.81 7.35
C GLU A 74 -7.50 -9.28 7.99
N ILE A 75 -7.14 -9.81 9.17
CA ILE A 75 -5.87 -9.56 9.83
C ILE A 75 -5.05 -10.85 9.80
N ILE A 76 -3.83 -10.76 9.30
CA ILE A 76 -2.87 -11.84 9.33
C ILE A 76 -1.80 -11.46 10.38
N HIS A 77 -1.86 -12.12 11.53
CA HIS A 77 -0.90 -11.89 12.62
C HIS A 77 0.49 -12.38 12.25
N GLU A 78 1.44 -11.47 12.17
CA GLU A 78 2.86 -11.76 11.99
C GLU A 78 3.71 -10.61 12.54
N PRO A 79 4.34 -10.80 13.71
CA PRO A 79 5.12 -9.76 14.38
C PRO A 79 6.52 -9.54 13.79
N ILE A 80 7.00 -10.46 12.93
CA ILE A 80 8.34 -10.38 12.37
C ILE A 80 8.29 -9.70 11.00
N GLU A 81 8.94 -8.53 10.88
CA GLU A 81 8.94 -7.68 9.70
C GLU A 81 9.25 -8.44 8.39
N ASN A 82 10.30 -9.26 8.38
CA ASN A 82 10.68 -10.03 7.19
C ASN A 82 9.59 -11.00 6.74
N ASN A 83 8.87 -11.60 7.70
CA ASN A 83 7.81 -12.55 7.40
C ASN A 83 6.58 -11.85 6.85
N THR A 84 6.27 -10.62 7.29
CA THR A 84 5.15 -9.85 6.73
C THR A 84 5.33 -9.61 5.24
N ALA A 85 6.55 -9.29 4.79
CA ALA A 85 6.87 -9.14 3.37
C ALA A 85 6.70 -10.45 2.60
N LYS A 86 7.15 -11.57 3.18
CA LYS A 86 7.00 -12.90 2.57
C LYS A 86 5.54 -13.29 2.40
N ILE A 87 4.71 -13.06 3.43
CA ILE A 87 3.27 -13.32 3.38
C ILE A 87 2.62 -12.49 2.26
N ALA A 88 2.92 -11.19 2.20
CA ALA A 88 2.37 -10.32 1.17
C ALA A 88 2.77 -10.76 -0.24
N ALA A 89 4.04 -11.09 -0.46
CA ALA A 89 4.53 -11.58 -1.75
C ALA A 89 3.83 -12.90 -2.15
N LYS A 90 3.63 -13.81 -1.19
CA LYS A 90 2.89 -15.06 -1.41
C LYS A 90 1.42 -14.79 -1.78
N LEU A 91 0.73 -13.93 -1.03
CA LEU A 91 -0.66 -13.57 -1.32
C LEU A 91 -0.82 -12.93 -2.71
N ALA A 92 0.15 -12.11 -3.13
CA ALA A 92 0.17 -11.52 -4.46
C ALA A 92 0.41 -12.58 -5.55
N SER A 93 1.34 -13.50 -5.31
CA SER A 93 1.63 -14.61 -6.22
C SER A 93 0.43 -15.57 -6.41
N GLU A 94 -0.37 -15.75 -5.35
CA GLU A 94 -1.60 -16.54 -5.35
C GLU A 94 -2.82 -15.73 -5.85
N GLU A 95 -2.62 -14.53 -6.34
CA GLU A 95 -3.66 -13.59 -6.78
C GLU A 95 -4.74 -13.24 -5.73
N LYS A 96 -4.47 -13.52 -4.46
CA LYS A 96 -5.37 -13.18 -3.34
C LYS A 96 -5.42 -11.70 -3.04
N ILE A 97 -4.38 -10.97 -3.39
CA ILE A 97 -4.30 -9.51 -3.38
C ILE A 97 -3.79 -9.03 -4.73
N LYS A 98 -4.17 -7.81 -5.13
CA LYS A 98 -3.76 -7.22 -6.42
C LYS A 98 -2.73 -6.10 -6.25
N ILE A 99 -2.63 -5.55 -5.06
CA ILE A 99 -1.66 -4.50 -4.71
C ILE A 99 -1.02 -4.87 -3.38
N ILE A 100 0.28 -4.61 -3.28
CA ILE A 100 1.01 -4.60 -2.01
C ILE A 100 1.23 -3.14 -1.62
N VAL A 101 0.71 -2.75 -0.46
CA VAL A 101 0.95 -1.44 0.13
C VAL A 101 2.00 -1.56 1.21
N LYS A 102 3.05 -0.77 1.07
CA LYS A 102 4.11 -0.66 2.06
C LYS A 102 3.58 0.09 3.29
N GLY A 103 3.45 -0.59 4.41
CA GLY A 103 3.21 0.00 5.71
C GLY A 103 4.54 0.46 6.35
N HIS A 104 4.74 0.10 7.61
CA HIS A 104 5.96 0.47 8.34
C HIS A 104 7.03 -0.64 8.23
N ILE A 105 7.55 -0.83 7.03
CA ILE A 105 8.58 -1.82 6.71
C ILE A 105 9.72 -1.15 5.93
N HIS A 106 10.95 -1.65 6.06
CA HIS A 106 12.06 -1.20 5.23
C HIS A 106 11.86 -1.60 3.76
N THR A 107 12.13 -0.67 2.85
CA THR A 107 11.87 -0.87 1.43
C THR A 107 12.69 -2.01 0.84
N ASP A 108 13.94 -2.16 1.26
CA ASP A 108 14.83 -3.23 0.83
C ASP A 108 14.34 -4.62 1.25
N ILE A 109 13.79 -4.75 2.47
CA ILE A 109 13.18 -5.99 2.97
C ILE A 109 11.99 -6.39 2.09
N LEU A 110 11.07 -5.45 1.86
CA LEU A 110 9.90 -5.70 1.01
C LEU A 110 10.30 -6.06 -0.41
N MET A 111 11.18 -5.27 -1.01
CA MET A 111 11.63 -5.48 -2.39
C MET A 111 12.39 -6.79 -2.56
N LYS A 112 13.25 -7.16 -1.59
CA LYS A 112 13.95 -8.44 -1.60
C LYS A 112 12.98 -9.63 -1.67
N GLU A 113 11.86 -9.58 -0.97
CA GLU A 113 10.84 -10.63 -1.05
C GLU A 113 10.07 -10.59 -2.36
N VAL A 114 9.58 -9.41 -2.78
CA VAL A 114 8.80 -9.26 -4.03
C VAL A 114 9.59 -9.70 -5.27
N LEU A 115 10.92 -9.47 -5.26
CA LEU A 115 11.80 -9.80 -6.39
C LEU A 115 12.25 -11.26 -6.41
N LYS A 116 11.93 -12.08 -5.40
CA LYS A 116 12.25 -13.51 -5.42
C LYS A 116 11.54 -14.22 -6.55
N ARG A 117 12.30 -15.03 -7.28
CA ARG A 117 11.79 -15.83 -8.40
C ARG A 117 10.68 -16.79 -8.00
N GLU A 118 10.70 -17.28 -6.76
CA GLU A 118 9.70 -18.24 -6.25
C GLU A 118 8.28 -17.66 -6.23
N HIS A 119 8.14 -16.33 -6.10
CA HIS A 119 6.82 -15.66 -6.11
C HIS A 119 6.30 -15.39 -7.53
N ASN A 120 7.16 -15.48 -8.54
CA ASN A 120 6.80 -15.24 -9.95
C ASN A 120 6.05 -13.92 -10.21
N LEU A 121 6.36 -12.89 -9.40
CA LEU A 121 5.75 -11.56 -9.51
C LEU A 121 6.42 -10.69 -10.57
N LEU A 122 7.66 -11.03 -10.93
CA LEU A 122 8.40 -10.36 -11.99
C LEU A 122 7.97 -10.90 -13.35
N GLY A 123 7.37 -10.05 -14.17
CA GLY A 123 7.14 -10.36 -15.57
C GLY A 123 8.43 -10.31 -16.38
N LYS A 124 8.29 -10.26 -17.71
CA LYS A 124 9.42 -10.09 -18.64
C LYS A 124 9.93 -8.64 -18.72
N THR A 125 9.25 -7.72 -18.07
CA THR A 125 9.54 -6.28 -18.07
C THR A 125 10.30 -5.89 -16.81
N ARG A 126 11.03 -4.79 -16.89
CA ARG A 126 11.74 -4.22 -15.74
C ARG A 126 10.75 -3.60 -14.75
N LEU A 127 11.07 -3.71 -13.47
CA LEU A 127 10.40 -2.93 -12.44
C LEU A 127 10.79 -1.45 -12.61
N SER A 128 9.82 -0.55 -12.55
CA SER A 128 10.07 0.89 -12.57
C SER A 128 9.36 1.56 -11.41
N HIS A 129 9.93 2.68 -10.96
CA HIS A 129 9.35 3.52 -9.92
C HIS A 129 8.70 4.74 -10.57
N ILE A 130 7.46 5.03 -10.21
CA ILE A 130 6.72 6.16 -10.76
C ILE A 130 6.18 6.99 -9.61
N TRP A 131 6.51 8.28 -9.62
CA TRP A 131 5.89 9.29 -8.76
C TRP A 131 4.85 10.05 -9.56
N HIS A 132 3.65 10.12 -9.03
CA HIS A 132 2.60 11.00 -9.53
C HIS A 132 2.43 12.14 -8.53
N MET A 133 2.69 13.35 -8.95
CA MET A 133 2.65 14.55 -8.11
C MET A 133 1.68 15.56 -8.69
N THR A 134 0.84 16.15 -7.84
CA THR A 134 -0.04 17.27 -8.19
C THR A 134 0.23 18.38 -7.17
N LEU A 135 0.58 19.57 -7.64
CA LEU A 135 0.89 20.70 -6.79
C LEU A 135 -0.38 21.36 -6.24
N GLU A 136 -1.37 21.52 -7.10
CA GLU A 136 -2.71 21.98 -6.72
C GLU A 136 -3.77 21.05 -7.33
N LYS A 137 -5.00 21.13 -6.80
CA LYS A 137 -6.08 20.17 -7.10
C LYS A 137 -6.38 20.01 -8.60
N ASP A 138 -6.23 21.08 -9.37
CA ASP A 138 -6.57 21.12 -10.81
C ASP A 138 -5.35 21.26 -11.70
N ASP A 139 -4.15 21.18 -11.14
CA ASP A 139 -2.90 21.24 -11.90
C ASP A 139 -2.69 19.97 -12.74
N LYS A 140 -1.96 20.13 -13.84
CA LYS A 140 -1.48 18.99 -14.60
C LYS A 140 -0.53 18.17 -13.75
N PRO A 141 -0.71 16.84 -13.69
CA PRO A 141 0.17 15.98 -12.91
C PRO A 141 1.60 16.02 -13.48
N LEU A 142 2.56 16.08 -12.56
CA LEU A 142 3.97 15.83 -12.87
C LEU A 142 4.24 14.35 -12.58
N ILE A 143 4.69 13.62 -13.60
CA ILE A 143 5.09 12.22 -13.45
C ILE A 143 6.61 12.17 -13.47
N ILE A 144 7.17 11.65 -12.38
CA ILE A 144 8.61 11.42 -12.25
C ILE A 144 8.83 9.92 -12.19
N THR A 145 9.71 9.42 -13.03
CA THR A 145 10.15 8.02 -12.97
C THR A 145 11.64 7.97 -12.65
N ASP A 146 12.00 7.17 -11.67
CA ASP A 146 13.39 6.92 -11.31
C ASP A 146 13.84 5.60 -11.93
N LEU A 147 14.88 5.66 -12.72
CA LEU A 147 15.49 4.51 -13.34
C LEU A 147 16.63 3.91 -12.49
N SER A 148 16.94 4.50 -11.35
CA SER A 148 18.08 4.11 -10.50
C SER A 148 17.88 2.78 -9.75
N LEU A 149 16.66 2.28 -9.65
CA LEU A 149 16.36 0.97 -9.06
C LEU A 149 16.82 -0.23 -9.90
N ILE A 150 17.51 0.02 -11.00
CA ILE A 150 17.86 -1.01 -12.00
C ILE A 150 19.12 -1.79 -11.63
N HIS A 151 19.83 -1.40 -10.60
CA HIS A 151 21.13 -1.96 -10.24
C HIS A 151 21.12 -2.81 -8.96
N ILE A 152 20.02 -3.49 -8.67
CA ILE A 152 19.97 -4.50 -7.60
C ILE A 152 20.14 -5.90 -8.20
#